data_dddedaa9a3f7e850878d586e01cff469
#
_entry.id   dddedaa9a3f7e850878d586e01cff469
#
_cell.length_a   1.000
_cell.length_b   1.000
_cell.length_c   1.000
_cell.angle_alpha   90.00
_cell.angle_beta   90.00
_cell.angle_gamma   90.00
#
_symmetry.space_group_name_H-M   'P 1'
#
loop_
_entity.id
_entity.type
_entity.pdbx_description
1 polymer ?
#
loop_
_entity_poly.entity_id
_entity_poly.type
_entity_poly.pdbx_seq_one_letter_code
_entity_poly.pdbx_strand_id
1 'polypeptide(L)'
;LQKVRRERMGHIELAAPVAHIWFLKSLPSRIGLMLDMTLRDLERILYFENYVVIEPGLTDLTYAQMLTEEEFLDAQDQYGADAFTANIGAEAIREMLAAIDLGPLADQLREELKEATGELKPKKIIKRLKIVESFLESGNRPEWMILT
;
A
#
# COMPACT_ATOMS: atom_id res chain seq x y z
N LEU A 1 -21.51 -39.18 -1.32
CA LEU A 1 -21.03 -38.38 -2.45
C LEU A 1 -21.06 -36.88 -2.12
N GLN A 2 -22.15 -36.38 -1.59
CA GLN A 2 -22.24 -34.96 -1.20
C GLN A 2 -21.30 -34.64 -0.03
N LYS A 3 -21.09 -35.55 0.89
CA LYS A 3 -20.19 -35.40 2.03
C LYS A 3 -18.73 -35.24 1.54
N VAL A 4 -18.31 -36.05 0.57
CA VAL A 4 -16.97 -35.98 -0.02
C VAL A 4 -16.72 -34.63 -0.70
N ARG A 5 -17.71 -34.11 -1.40
CA ARG A 5 -17.60 -32.78 -2.06
C ARG A 5 -17.47 -31.65 -1.06
N ARG A 6 -18.13 -31.74 0.10
CA ARG A 6 -18.06 -30.71 1.16
C ARG A 6 -16.75 -30.75 1.93
N GLU A 7 -16.10 -31.90 1.97
CA GLU A 7 -14.81 -32.06 2.66
C GLU A 7 -13.62 -31.60 1.82
N ARG A 8 -13.82 -31.42 0.51
CA ARG A 8 -12.74 -30.94 -0.36
C ARG A 8 -12.62 -29.43 -0.22
N MET A 9 -11.46 -29.02 0.28
CA MET A 9 -11.09 -27.63 0.34
C MET A 9 -10.11 -27.33 -0.79
N GLY A 10 -10.28 -26.18 -1.39
CA GLY A 10 -9.39 -25.68 -2.42
C GLY A 10 -9.30 -24.17 -2.35
N HIS A 11 -8.56 -23.60 -3.25
CA HIS A 11 -8.46 -22.14 -3.39
C HIS A 11 -8.60 -21.76 -4.86
N ILE A 12 -8.92 -20.52 -5.08
CA ILE A 12 -8.96 -19.92 -6.41
C ILE A 12 -7.77 -18.98 -6.52
N GLU A 13 -6.87 -19.27 -7.46
CA GLU A 13 -5.77 -18.38 -7.77
C GLU A 13 -6.23 -17.34 -8.77
N LEU A 14 -6.04 -16.06 -8.44
CA LEU A 14 -6.43 -14.96 -9.30
C LEU A 14 -5.40 -14.74 -10.42
N ALA A 15 -5.85 -14.32 -11.58
CA ALA A 15 -4.98 -14.00 -12.71
C ALA A 15 -4.08 -12.78 -12.41
N ALA A 16 -4.57 -11.86 -11.58
CA ALA A 16 -3.84 -10.67 -11.15
C ALA A 16 -4.26 -10.31 -9.72
N PRO A 17 -3.38 -9.63 -8.95
CA PRO A 17 -3.76 -9.15 -7.61
C PRO A 17 -4.94 -8.18 -7.66
N VAL A 18 -5.79 -8.22 -6.63
CA VAL A 18 -6.98 -7.36 -6.50
C VAL A 18 -7.06 -6.82 -5.08
N ALA A 19 -7.27 -5.52 -4.92
CA ALA A 19 -7.47 -4.92 -3.60
C ALA A 19 -8.81 -5.36 -3.00
N HIS A 20 -8.79 -5.80 -1.74
CA HIS A 20 -10.01 -6.15 -1.04
C HIS A 20 -10.81 -4.89 -0.73
N ILE A 21 -12.04 -4.83 -1.20
CA ILE A 21 -12.88 -3.62 -1.15
C ILE A 21 -13.14 -3.13 0.28
N TRP A 22 -13.24 -4.02 1.25
CA TRP A 22 -13.47 -3.64 2.65
C TRP A 22 -12.29 -2.88 3.25
N PHE A 23 -11.08 -3.17 2.80
CA PHE A 23 -9.87 -2.48 3.27
C PHE A 23 -9.54 -1.26 2.43
N LEU A 24 -10.03 -1.20 1.20
CA LEU A 24 -9.82 -0.07 0.31
C LEU A 24 -10.84 1.05 0.54
N LYS A 25 -12.14 0.72 0.50
CA LYS A 25 -13.24 1.70 0.50
C LYS A 25 -13.93 1.91 1.84
N SER A 26 -13.44 1.29 2.91
CA SER A 26 -13.91 1.63 4.25
C SER A 26 -13.52 3.08 4.60
N LEU A 27 -14.26 3.72 5.48
CA LEU A 27 -13.96 5.07 5.93
C LEU A 27 -13.48 5.05 7.38
N PRO A 28 -12.20 5.34 7.65
CA PRO A 28 -11.13 5.63 6.65
C PRO A 28 -10.61 4.38 5.96
N SER A 29 -9.99 4.54 4.79
CA SER A 29 -9.37 3.43 4.06
C SER A 29 -8.21 2.83 4.86
N ARG A 30 -8.27 1.53 5.16
CA ARG A 30 -7.20 0.85 5.89
C ARG A 30 -5.91 0.76 5.09
N ILE A 31 -6.02 0.48 3.80
CA ILE A 31 -4.87 0.50 2.91
C ILE A 31 -4.27 1.91 2.85
N GLY A 32 -5.12 2.92 2.73
CA GLY A 32 -4.68 4.32 2.70
C GLY A 32 -3.97 4.75 3.98
N LEU A 33 -4.47 4.38 5.15
CA LEU A 33 -3.83 4.67 6.43
C LEU A 33 -2.49 3.95 6.58
N MET A 34 -2.41 2.70 6.14
CA MET A 34 -1.18 1.93 6.22
C MET A 34 -0.07 2.54 5.34
N LEU A 35 -0.41 2.98 4.14
CA LEU A 35 0.54 3.57 3.19
C LEU A 35 0.68 5.09 3.30
N ASP A 36 -0.11 5.74 4.13
CA ASP A 36 -0.20 7.20 4.23
C ASP A 36 -0.58 7.84 2.88
N MET A 37 -1.57 7.26 2.23
CA MET A 37 -2.07 7.72 0.93
C MET A 37 -3.57 7.97 1.00
N THR A 38 -4.06 8.90 0.19
CA THR A 38 -5.50 9.15 0.06
C THR A 38 -6.16 8.05 -0.76
N LEU A 39 -7.46 7.84 -0.53
CA LEU A 39 -8.24 6.88 -1.33
C LEU A 39 -8.20 7.25 -2.82
N ARG A 40 -8.25 8.53 -3.13
CA ARG A 40 -8.19 9.02 -4.51
C ARG A 40 -6.89 8.60 -5.22
N ASP A 41 -5.77 8.75 -4.53
CA ASP A 41 -4.47 8.36 -5.08
C ASP A 41 -4.37 6.85 -5.26
N LEU A 42 -4.87 6.08 -4.29
CA LEU A 42 -4.93 4.62 -4.39
C LEU A 42 -5.77 4.17 -5.59
N GLU A 43 -6.94 4.77 -5.79
CA GLU A 43 -7.81 4.44 -6.91
C GLU A 43 -7.16 4.74 -8.25
N ARG A 44 -6.43 5.84 -8.37
CA ARG A 44 -5.68 6.16 -9.58
C ARG A 44 -4.63 5.12 -9.92
N ILE A 45 -3.95 4.59 -8.92
CA ILE A 45 -2.98 3.52 -9.11
C ILE A 45 -3.68 2.22 -9.46
N LEU A 46 -4.73 1.86 -8.72
CA LEU A 46 -5.46 0.61 -8.90
C LEU A 46 -6.18 0.51 -10.24
N TYR A 47 -6.68 1.63 -10.77
CA TYR A 47 -7.39 1.68 -12.04
C TYR A 47 -6.47 2.00 -13.24
N PHE A 48 -5.17 1.86 -13.06
CA PHE A 48 -4.17 2.02 -14.12
C PHE A 48 -4.10 3.42 -14.72
N GLU A 49 -4.44 4.44 -13.95
CA GLU A 49 -4.31 5.83 -14.37
C GLU A 49 -2.92 6.39 -14.10
N ASN A 50 -2.29 5.97 -13.00
CA ASN A 50 -0.97 6.47 -12.59
C ASN A 50 -0.06 5.34 -12.15
N TYR A 51 1.22 5.50 -12.43
CA TYR A 51 2.29 4.72 -11.81
C TYR A 51 2.63 5.29 -10.44
N VAL A 52 3.22 4.48 -9.58
CA VAL A 52 3.75 4.91 -8.30
C VAL A 52 5.20 4.45 -8.16
N VAL A 53 6.06 5.33 -7.67
CA VAL A 53 7.48 5.02 -7.45
C VAL A 53 7.60 4.18 -6.18
N ILE A 54 8.14 2.97 -6.33
CA ILE A 54 8.36 2.03 -5.22
C ILE A 54 9.78 2.17 -4.69
N GLU A 55 10.76 2.26 -5.58
CA GLU A 55 12.17 2.46 -5.22
C GLU A 55 12.75 3.56 -6.11
N PRO A 56 13.03 4.75 -5.56
CA PRO A 56 13.57 5.86 -6.35
C PRO A 56 15.04 5.69 -6.75
N GLY A 57 15.81 4.89 -6.03
CA GLY A 57 17.23 4.73 -6.30
C GLY A 57 18.00 6.04 -6.19
N LEU A 58 18.88 6.30 -7.14
CA LEU A 58 19.71 7.52 -7.20
C LEU A 58 19.09 8.60 -8.09
N THR A 59 17.80 8.54 -8.35
CA THR A 59 17.09 9.54 -9.15
C THR A 59 16.55 10.68 -8.28
N ASP A 60 16.05 11.74 -8.91
CA ASP A 60 15.36 12.83 -8.23
C ASP A 60 13.92 12.49 -7.84
N LEU A 61 13.47 11.28 -8.15
CA LEU A 61 12.14 10.79 -7.77
C LEU A 61 12.08 10.51 -6.28
N THR A 62 10.88 10.59 -5.73
CA THR A 62 10.64 10.28 -4.31
C THR A 62 9.77 9.03 -4.17
N TYR A 63 9.91 8.34 -3.04
CA TYR A 63 9.06 7.20 -2.71
C TYR A 63 7.58 7.60 -2.70
N ALA A 64 6.73 6.75 -3.27
CA ALA A 64 5.30 6.95 -3.41
C ALA A 64 4.89 8.13 -4.33
N GLN A 65 5.84 8.69 -5.08
CA GLN A 65 5.53 9.70 -6.08
C GLN A 65 4.66 9.09 -7.19
N MET A 66 3.60 9.80 -7.55
CA MET A 66 2.71 9.35 -8.63
C MET A 66 3.16 9.94 -9.96
N LEU A 67 3.22 9.09 -10.98
CA LEU A 67 3.64 9.46 -12.34
C LEU A 67 2.54 9.11 -13.33
N THR A 68 2.30 10.00 -14.27
CA THR A 68 1.51 9.64 -15.46
C THR A 68 2.34 8.72 -16.35
N GLU A 69 1.70 8.06 -17.32
CA GLU A 69 2.44 7.22 -18.27
C GLU A 69 3.53 8.00 -18.99
N GLU A 70 3.24 9.22 -19.40
CA GLU A 70 4.20 10.10 -20.05
C GLU A 70 5.38 10.44 -19.15
N GLU A 71 5.12 10.83 -17.90
CA GLU A 71 6.15 11.11 -16.91
C GLU A 71 7.00 9.88 -16.60
N PHE A 72 6.39 8.70 -16.55
CA PHE A 72 7.10 7.44 -16.33
C PHE A 72 8.06 7.14 -17.49
N LEU A 73 7.61 7.28 -18.73
CA LEU A 73 8.45 7.09 -19.92
C LEU A 73 9.57 8.10 -19.98
N ASP A 74 9.31 9.36 -19.68
CA ASP A 74 10.31 10.41 -19.62
C ASP A 74 11.37 10.11 -18.55
N ALA A 75 10.97 9.62 -17.39
CA ALA A 75 11.90 9.23 -16.34
C ALA A 75 12.77 8.04 -16.73
N GLN A 76 12.21 7.06 -17.44
CA GLN A 76 12.98 5.94 -17.98
C GLN A 76 14.02 6.41 -19.00
N ASP A 77 13.67 7.37 -19.84
CA ASP A 77 14.61 7.95 -20.81
C ASP A 77 15.70 8.77 -20.14
N GLN A 78 15.36 9.51 -19.09
CA GLN A 78 16.29 10.38 -18.38
C GLN A 78 17.27 9.62 -17.50
N TYR A 79 16.79 8.63 -16.73
CA TYR A 79 17.59 7.94 -15.72
C TYR A 79 17.98 6.52 -16.12
N GLY A 80 17.29 5.92 -17.10
CA GLY A 80 17.39 4.51 -17.44
C GLY A 80 16.36 3.65 -16.73
N ALA A 81 15.97 2.55 -17.37
CA ALA A 81 14.91 1.66 -16.86
C ALA A 81 15.28 0.99 -15.53
N ASP A 82 16.57 0.76 -15.29
CA ASP A 82 17.06 0.09 -14.08
C ASP A 82 17.41 1.06 -12.94
N ALA A 83 17.30 2.37 -13.16
CA ALA A 83 17.68 3.38 -12.17
C ALA A 83 16.67 3.51 -11.03
N PHE A 84 15.42 3.20 -11.28
CA PHE A 84 14.34 3.25 -10.30
C PHE A 84 13.31 2.15 -10.58
N THR A 85 12.46 1.88 -9.59
CA THR A 85 11.34 0.95 -9.72
C THR A 85 10.03 1.69 -9.52
N ALA A 86 9.14 1.59 -10.50
CA ALA A 86 7.77 2.08 -10.42
C ALA A 86 6.84 1.01 -10.99
N ASN A 87 5.64 0.94 -10.48
CA ASN A 87 4.65 -0.05 -10.91
C ASN A 87 3.25 0.56 -10.87
N ILE A 88 2.26 -0.18 -11.34
CA ILE A 88 0.89 0.26 -11.50
C ILE A 88 -0.06 -0.88 -11.10
N GLY A 89 -1.29 -0.54 -10.74
CA GLY A 89 -2.31 -1.51 -10.37
C GLY A 89 -2.17 -2.05 -8.95
N ALA A 90 -2.95 -3.08 -8.63
CA ALA A 90 -2.94 -3.70 -7.30
C ALA A 90 -1.59 -4.33 -6.95
N GLU A 91 -0.84 -4.78 -7.94
CA GLU A 91 0.50 -5.32 -7.74
C GLU A 91 1.44 -4.27 -7.12
N ALA A 92 1.37 -3.01 -7.58
CA ALA A 92 2.14 -1.92 -7.01
C ALA A 92 1.81 -1.69 -5.54
N ILE A 93 0.53 -1.65 -5.21
CA ILE A 93 0.06 -1.47 -3.83
C ILE A 93 0.49 -2.65 -2.96
N ARG A 94 0.42 -3.87 -3.48
CA ARG A 94 0.89 -5.07 -2.77
C ARG A 94 2.37 -4.99 -2.44
N GLU A 95 3.20 -4.59 -3.40
CA GLU A 95 4.64 -4.42 -3.18
C GLU A 95 4.93 -3.38 -2.10
N MET A 96 4.22 -2.25 -2.11
CA MET A 96 4.38 -1.21 -1.11
C MET A 96 3.97 -1.70 0.28
N LEU A 97 2.87 -2.45 0.39
CA LEU A 97 2.42 -3.03 1.65
C LEU A 97 3.39 -4.08 2.17
N ALA A 98 3.91 -4.93 1.29
CA ALA A 98 4.86 -5.97 1.65
C ALA A 98 6.20 -5.42 2.16
N ALA A 99 6.58 -4.22 1.71
CA ALA A 99 7.81 -3.55 2.13
C ALA A 99 7.71 -2.89 3.51
N ILE A 100 6.52 -2.77 4.09
CA ILE A 100 6.33 -2.14 5.40
C ILE A 100 6.88 -3.04 6.50
N ASP A 101 7.73 -2.48 7.34
CA ASP A 101 8.14 -3.09 8.60
C ASP A 101 7.31 -2.45 9.73
N LEU A 102 6.36 -3.22 10.26
CA LEU A 102 5.37 -2.72 11.20
C LEU A 102 5.97 -2.24 12.53
N GLY A 103 6.96 -2.94 13.05
CA GLY A 103 7.59 -2.57 14.32
C GLY A 103 8.23 -1.18 14.29
N PRO A 104 9.20 -0.95 13.40
CA PRO A 104 9.80 0.37 13.22
C PRO A 104 8.80 1.45 12.83
N LEU A 105 7.80 1.13 12.00
CA LEU A 105 6.76 2.10 11.64
C LEU A 105 5.93 2.54 12.84
N ALA A 106 5.55 1.60 13.72
CA ALA A 106 4.82 1.92 14.95
C ALA A 106 5.65 2.83 15.85
N ASP A 107 6.93 2.55 16.00
CA ASP A 107 7.85 3.37 16.81
C ASP A 107 7.99 4.77 16.22
N GLN A 108 8.14 4.87 14.91
CA GLN A 108 8.20 6.16 14.20
C GLN A 108 6.92 6.98 14.42
N LEU A 109 5.76 6.35 14.32
CA LEU A 109 4.48 7.03 14.53
C LEU A 109 4.31 7.51 15.97
N ARG A 110 4.78 6.74 16.95
CA ARG A 110 4.77 7.17 18.36
C ARG A 110 5.67 8.38 18.57
N GLU A 111 6.84 8.42 17.96
CA GLU A 111 7.74 9.58 18.02
C GLU A 111 7.10 10.81 17.36
N GLU A 112 6.52 10.66 16.17
CA GLU A 112 5.81 11.73 15.48
C GLU A 112 4.65 12.26 16.31
N LEU A 113 3.93 11.39 17.01
CA LEU A 113 2.82 11.78 17.88
C LEU A 113 3.29 12.66 19.05
N LYS A 114 4.44 12.35 19.63
CA LYS A 114 5.03 13.16 20.72
C LYS A 114 5.42 14.56 20.24
N GLU A 115 5.88 14.67 19.00
CA GLU A 115 6.32 15.93 18.40
C GLU A 115 5.21 16.70 17.71
N ALA A 116 4.06 16.08 17.47
CA ALA A 116 2.96 16.67 16.73
C ALA A 116 2.32 17.84 17.50
N THR A 117 2.15 18.96 16.81
CA THR A 117 1.47 20.14 17.32
C THR A 117 0.19 20.39 16.52
N GLY A 118 -0.83 20.97 17.18
CA GLY A 118 -2.13 21.24 16.55
C GLY A 118 -3.15 20.12 16.79
N GLU A 119 -4.34 20.27 16.23
CA GLU A 119 -5.45 19.33 16.47
C GLU A 119 -5.57 18.22 15.43
N LEU A 120 -5.20 18.49 14.17
CA LEU A 120 -5.42 17.56 13.06
C LEU A 120 -4.32 16.50 12.92
N LYS A 121 -3.05 16.90 13.08
CA LYS A 121 -1.92 15.99 12.94
C LYS A 121 -1.95 14.84 13.95
N PRO A 122 -2.17 15.10 15.26
CA PRO A 122 -2.25 14.00 16.24
C PRO A 122 -3.37 13.01 15.94
N LYS A 123 -4.53 13.50 15.52
CA LYS A 123 -5.66 12.63 15.17
C LYS A 123 -5.36 11.70 14.01
N LYS A 124 -4.71 12.21 12.96
CA LYS A 124 -4.30 11.41 11.80
C LYS A 124 -3.27 10.35 12.19
N ILE A 125 -2.27 10.74 12.98
CA ILE A 125 -1.23 9.84 13.45
C ILE A 125 -1.81 8.73 14.32
N ILE A 126 -2.74 9.07 15.22
CA ILE A 126 -3.41 8.09 16.10
C ILE A 126 -4.20 7.07 15.27
N LYS A 127 -4.95 7.50 14.27
CA LYS A 127 -5.70 6.60 13.39
C LYS A 127 -4.77 5.62 12.67
N ARG A 128 -3.68 6.12 12.14
CA ARG A 128 -2.68 5.32 11.45
C ARG A 128 -1.99 4.35 12.40
N LEU A 129 -1.60 4.81 13.58
CA LEU A 129 -0.97 3.99 14.61
C LEU A 129 -1.86 2.85 15.07
N LYS A 130 -3.16 3.09 15.24
CA LYS A 130 -4.12 2.03 15.62
C LYS A 130 -4.16 0.91 14.59
N ILE A 131 -4.14 1.24 13.31
CA ILE A 131 -4.12 0.23 12.24
C ILE A 131 -2.81 -0.57 12.29
N VAL A 132 -1.67 0.10 12.44
CA VAL A 132 -0.36 -0.54 12.51
C VAL A 132 -0.28 -1.49 13.72
N GLU A 133 -0.72 -1.04 14.88
CA GLU A 133 -0.74 -1.84 16.11
C GLU A 133 -1.67 -3.04 15.99
N SER A 134 -2.83 -2.87 15.34
CA SER A 134 -3.77 -3.95 15.08
C SER A 134 -3.13 -5.07 14.24
N PHE A 135 -2.37 -4.73 13.22
CA PHE A 135 -1.63 -5.71 12.43
C PHE A 135 -0.51 -6.38 13.22
N LEU A 136 0.19 -5.63 14.07
CA LEU A 136 1.23 -6.20 14.93
C LEU A 136 0.65 -7.22 15.93
N GLU A 137 -0.45 -6.89 16.58
CA GLU A 137 -1.09 -7.77 17.56
C GLU A 137 -1.67 -9.03 16.93
N SER A 138 -2.28 -8.92 15.77
CA SER A 138 -2.90 -10.04 15.08
C SER A 138 -1.92 -10.94 14.34
N GLY A 139 -0.72 -10.44 14.06
CA GLY A 139 0.26 -11.15 13.24
C GLY A 139 -0.08 -11.17 11.75
N ASN A 140 -1.09 -10.43 11.33
CA ASN A 140 -1.45 -10.31 9.92
C ASN A 140 -0.46 -9.41 9.18
N ARG A 141 -0.26 -9.69 7.91
CA ARG A 141 0.62 -8.87 7.07
C ARG A 141 -0.18 -7.85 6.27
N PRO A 142 0.33 -6.61 6.12
CA PRO A 142 -0.38 -5.58 5.35
C PRO A 142 -0.70 -5.99 3.92
N GLU A 143 0.18 -6.71 3.24
CA GLU A 143 -0.03 -7.15 1.86
C GLU A 143 -1.20 -8.13 1.69
N TRP A 144 -1.70 -8.71 2.77
CA TRP A 144 -2.87 -9.59 2.71
C TRP A 144 -4.17 -8.85 2.42
N MET A 145 -4.18 -7.53 2.50
CA MET A 145 -5.31 -6.71 2.06
C MET A 145 -5.46 -6.71 0.53
N ILE A 146 -4.47 -7.22 -0.18
CA ILE A 146 -4.49 -7.44 -1.62
C ILE A 146 -4.65 -8.94 -1.87
N LEU A 147 -5.74 -9.31 -2.55
CA LEU A 147 -6.05 -10.68 -2.86
C LEU A 147 -5.22 -11.18 -4.04
N THR A 148 -4.71 -12.38 -3.96
CA THR A 148 -3.96 -13.06 -5.04
C THR A 148 -4.64 -14.40 -5.48
#